data_627d9894fb8d258db3d7ccfb9bac08f0
#
_entry.id   627d9894fb8d258db3d7ccfb9bac08f0
#
_cell.length_a   1.000
_cell.length_b   1.000
_cell.length_c   1.000
_cell.angle_alpha   90.00
_cell.angle_beta   90.00
_cell.angle_gamma   90.00
#
_symmetry.space_group_name_H-M   'P 1'
#
loop_
_entity.id
_entity.type
_entity.pdbx_description
1 polymer ?
#
loop_
_entity_poly.entity_id
_entity_poly.type
_entity_poly.pdbx_seq_one_letter_code
_entity_poly.pdbx_strand_id
1 'polypeptide(L)'
;LIVLDELREHTNWDSWGAVTKTMMARPKAQTWCLSNAGDDASVVLMSLRKKAHLALGDPDGINADDTDLTASGGDSLCLIEYSAAPGRSTTDRDGWAESNPSLGYTVEEASLEAAEATDPEPVFRTECMCQWVDVMAVGPFPEGAWEACTDPRGIIPDDAPISYAVDVSWDRGAAYVAACGPQASGRLQVEIVAARPGQGWAEWLPEWFRGFVDADNPARVVVQGKACPAAILVDTLADVEGLTVVPWVGGDLGIGCGLIYDQVAAAAPDSTSDLKPLAHRGQEALNLAAHTAAQRFYGDGWYWDRKNSPQDAAPLIAATEALWDQITNAPEEPATSIYEAGPQPLA
;
A
#
# COMPACT_ATOMS: atom_id res chain seq x y z
N LEU A 1 -28.35 12.50 -20.20
CA LEU A 1 -27.86 12.77 -18.85
C LEU A 1 -27.55 11.45 -18.17
N ILE A 2 -26.38 11.39 -17.55
CA ILE A 2 -25.99 10.34 -16.60
C ILE A 2 -25.68 11.03 -15.28
N VAL A 3 -26.05 10.42 -14.17
CA VAL A 3 -25.69 10.87 -12.83
C VAL A 3 -24.95 9.71 -12.17
N LEU A 4 -23.73 9.98 -11.69
CA LEU A 4 -22.93 9.10 -10.87
C LEU A 4 -22.92 9.69 -9.47
N ASP A 5 -23.54 9.00 -8.55
CA ASP A 5 -23.55 9.36 -7.14
C ASP A 5 -22.45 8.60 -6.41
N GLU A 6 -21.91 9.16 -5.34
CA GLU A 6 -20.79 8.61 -4.57
C GLU A 6 -19.59 8.25 -5.46
N LEU A 7 -19.14 9.18 -6.31
CA LEU A 7 -18.01 8.93 -7.21
C LEU A 7 -16.72 8.56 -6.47
N ARG A 8 -16.56 8.93 -5.20
CA ARG A 8 -15.44 8.54 -4.36
C ARG A 8 -15.28 7.02 -4.20
N GLU A 9 -16.38 6.26 -4.31
CA GLU A 9 -16.37 4.79 -4.20
C GLU A 9 -15.79 4.09 -5.44
N HIS A 10 -15.48 4.84 -6.50
CA HIS A 10 -14.88 4.30 -7.71
C HIS A 10 -13.36 4.17 -7.57
N THR A 11 -12.91 3.01 -7.13
CA THR A 11 -11.48 2.67 -6.93
C THR A 11 -10.73 2.37 -8.22
N ASN A 12 -11.43 2.25 -9.37
CA ASN A 12 -10.86 2.02 -10.68
C ASN A 12 -11.71 2.64 -11.80
N TRP A 13 -11.17 2.61 -13.03
CA TRP A 13 -11.78 3.25 -14.20
C TRP A 13 -12.85 2.41 -14.92
N ASP A 14 -13.12 1.18 -14.50
CA ASP A 14 -13.98 0.25 -15.25
C ASP A 14 -15.42 0.77 -15.41
N SER A 15 -16.04 1.14 -14.29
CA SER A 15 -17.42 1.69 -14.32
C SER A 15 -17.47 3.03 -15.06
N TRP A 16 -16.48 3.91 -14.84
CA TRP A 16 -16.37 5.18 -15.55
C TRP A 16 -16.26 5.00 -17.06
N GLY A 17 -15.38 4.10 -17.51
CA GLY A 17 -15.19 3.79 -18.93
C GLY A 17 -16.43 3.24 -19.59
N ALA A 18 -17.12 2.31 -18.94
CA ALA A 18 -18.36 1.72 -19.44
C ALA A 18 -19.47 2.77 -19.61
N VAL A 19 -19.66 3.64 -18.61
CA VAL A 19 -20.73 4.62 -18.58
C VAL A 19 -20.49 5.77 -19.55
N THR A 20 -19.31 6.40 -19.52
CA THR A 20 -19.02 7.61 -20.31
C THR A 20 -18.96 7.34 -21.81
N LYS A 21 -18.51 6.15 -22.24
CA LYS A 21 -18.45 5.78 -23.67
C LYS A 21 -19.82 5.61 -24.30
N THR A 22 -20.85 5.26 -23.52
CA THR A 22 -22.23 5.16 -24.05
C THR A 22 -22.78 6.50 -24.51
N MET A 23 -22.21 7.62 -24.07
CA MET A 23 -22.67 8.96 -24.40
C MET A 23 -22.02 9.57 -25.64
N MET A 24 -20.93 8.99 -26.16
CA MET A 24 -20.19 9.54 -27.30
C MET A 24 -21.06 9.78 -28.56
N ALA A 25 -22.12 9.01 -28.73
CA ALA A 25 -23.07 9.15 -29.84
C ALA A 25 -24.14 10.26 -29.61
N ARG A 26 -24.09 10.99 -28.49
CA ARG A 26 -25.08 11.99 -28.10
C ARG A 26 -24.47 13.40 -27.98
N PRO A 27 -24.67 14.31 -28.92
CA PRO A 27 -23.96 15.62 -28.99
C PRO A 27 -24.16 16.55 -27.78
N LYS A 28 -25.19 16.34 -26.97
CA LYS A 28 -25.49 17.17 -25.78
C LYS A 28 -25.58 16.34 -24.51
N ALA A 29 -24.86 15.23 -24.51
CA ALA A 29 -24.82 14.37 -23.33
C ALA A 29 -23.98 15.02 -22.22
N GLN A 30 -24.40 14.84 -20.98
CA GLN A 30 -23.72 15.30 -19.78
C GLN A 30 -23.62 14.15 -18.79
N THR A 31 -22.46 14.08 -18.11
CA THR A 31 -22.27 13.27 -16.91
C THR A 31 -22.17 14.21 -15.72
N TRP A 32 -23.03 14.01 -14.74
CA TRP A 32 -22.97 14.67 -13.46
C TRP A 32 -22.42 13.69 -12.43
N CYS A 33 -21.37 14.10 -11.73
CA CYS A 33 -20.77 13.33 -10.66
C CYS A 33 -21.02 14.05 -9.35
N LEU A 34 -21.58 13.37 -8.39
CA LEU A 34 -21.88 13.88 -7.07
C LEU A 34 -21.06 13.05 -6.08
N SER A 35 -20.41 13.70 -5.13
CA SER A 35 -19.62 12.98 -4.13
C SER A 35 -19.22 13.92 -3.01
N ASN A 36 -19.08 13.42 -1.80
CA ASN A 36 -18.24 14.01 -0.79
C ASN A 36 -16.75 13.86 -1.15
N ALA A 37 -15.84 14.40 -0.34
CA ALA A 37 -14.43 14.13 -0.47
C ALA A 37 -14.15 12.63 -0.33
N GLY A 38 -13.06 12.20 -0.90
CA GLY A 38 -12.59 10.82 -0.83
C GLY A 38 -11.29 10.69 -0.05
N ASP A 39 -10.67 9.58 -0.29
CA ASP A 39 -9.35 9.20 0.20
C ASP A 39 -8.47 8.75 -0.97
N ASP A 40 -7.29 8.18 -0.69
CA ASP A 40 -6.36 7.70 -1.73
C ASP A 40 -6.93 6.56 -2.58
N ALA A 41 -7.95 5.83 -2.09
CA ALA A 41 -8.64 4.80 -2.86
C ALA A 41 -9.64 5.39 -3.88
N SER A 42 -10.02 6.66 -3.74
CA SER A 42 -10.97 7.38 -4.60
C SER A 42 -10.33 7.81 -5.94
N VAL A 43 -9.75 6.85 -6.68
CA VAL A 43 -8.88 7.05 -7.85
C VAL A 43 -9.55 7.92 -8.93
N VAL A 44 -10.81 7.65 -9.25
CA VAL A 44 -11.52 8.37 -10.32
C VAL A 44 -11.81 9.82 -9.92
N LEU A 45 -12.36 10.02 -8.72
CA LEU A 45 -12.69 11.35 -8.20
C LEU A 45 -11.42 12.19 -8.05
N MET A 46 -10.35 11.66 -7.47
CA MET A 46 -9.06 12.34 -7.31
C MET A 46 -8.49 12.77 -8.66
N SER A 47 -8.48 11.89 -9.66
CA SER A 47 -7.97 12.22 -10.99
C SER A 47 -8.77 13.31 -11.68
N LEU A 48 -10.11 13.31 -11.56
CA LEU A 48 -10.97 14.34 -12.13
C LEU A 48 -10.79 15.68 -11.40
N ARG A 49 -10.70 15.66 -10.08
CA ARG A 49 -10.44 16.84 -9.25
C ARG A 49 -9.09 17.48 -9.61
N LYS A 50 -8.01 16.70 -9.64
CA LYS A 50 -6.68 17.17 -10.06
C LYS A 50 -6.70 17.82 -11.43
N LYS A 51 -7.36 17.21 -12.42
CA LYS A 51 -7.50 17.79 -13.78
C LYS A 51 -8.28 19.10 -13.79
N ALA A 52 -9.36 19.18 -13.00
CA ALA A 52 -10.17 20.40 -12.91
C ALA A 52 -9.39 21.54 -12.25
N HIS A 53 -8.69 21.29 -11.13
CA HIS A 53 -7.81 22.28 -10.48
C HIS A 53 -6.70 22.74 -11.41
N LEU A 54 -6.05 21.83 -12.14
CA LEU A 54 -5.01 22.19 -13.10
C LEU A 54 -5.54 23.10 -14.21
N ALA A 55 -6.75 22.84 -14.73
CA ALA A 55 -7.41 23.71 -15.74
C ALA A 55 -7.73 25.11 -15.20
N LEU A 56 -7.91 25.25 -13.88
CA LEU A 56 -8.13 26.53 -13.20
C LEU A 56 -6.82 27.22 -12.76
N GLY A 57 -5.65 26.66 -13.09
CA GLY A 57 -4.35 27.15 -12.67
C GLY A 57 -3.91 26.70 -11.28
N ASP A 58 -4.51 25.62 -10.80
CA ASP A 58 -4.21 24.96 -9.52
C ASP A 58 -4.23 25.93 -8.30
N PRO A 59 -5.35 26.62 -8.07
CA PRO A 59 -5.41 27.67 -7.05
C PRO A 59 -5.10 27.19 -5.63
N ASP A 60 -5.35 25.92 -5.36
CA ASP A 60 -5.15 25.28 -4.03
C ASP A 60 -3.84 24.48 -3.96
N GLY A 61 -3.06 24.45 -5.04
CA GLY A 61 -1.76 23.77 -5.07
C GLY A 61 -1.82 22.25 -4.95
N ILE A 62 -2.96 21.63 -5.29
CA ILE A 62 -3.12 20.16 -5.13
C ILE A 62 -2.29 19.34 -6.13
N ASN A 63 -1.75 19.97 -7.15
CA ASN A 63 -0.88 19.36 -8.16
C ASN A 63 0.60 19.78 -7.98
N ALA A 64 0.96 20.42 -6.88
CA ALA A 64 2.30 20.98 -6.69
C ALA A 64 3.43 19.93 -6.81
N ASP A 65 3.16 18.70 -6.40
CA ASP A 65 4.12 17.60 -6.43
C ASP A 65 4.02 16.72 -7.70
N ASP A 66 3.05 16.98 -8.58
CA ASP A 66 2.75 16.15 -9.75
C ASP A 66 3.27 16.80 -11.05
N THR A 67 4.53 16.56 -11.38
CA THR A 67 5.22 17.13 -12.54
C THR A 67 4.79 16.56 -13.90
N ASP A 68 4.07 15.44 -13.90
CA ASP A 68 3.66 14.73 -15.12
C ASP A 68 2.28 15.16 -15.64
N LEU A 69 1.51 15.91 -14.85
CA LEU A 69 0.21 16.44 -15.27
C LEU A 69 0.37 17.63 -16.22
N THR A 70 0.14 17.38 -17.49
CA THR A 70 -0.02 18.45 -18.47
C THR A 70 -1.47 18.93 -18.50
N ALA A 71 -1.68 20.25 -18.49
CA ALA A 71 -2.99 20.87 -18.65
C ALA A 71 -3.59 20.54 -20.03
N SER A 72 -4.24 19.40 -20.15
CA SER A 72 -5.03 19.00 -21.31
C SER A 72 -6.53 19.11 -20.99
N GLY A 73 -6.92 20.18 -20.31
CA GLY A 73 -8.32 20.47 -20.00
C GLY A 73 -8.99 21.15 -21.16
N GLY A 74 -9.81 20.44 -21.93
CA GLY A 74 -10.80 21.09 -22.77
C GLY A 74 -11.89 21.75 -21.89
N ASP A 75 -12.62 22.74 -22.42
CA ASP A 75 -13.75 23.45 -21.80
C ASP A 75 -14.96 22.55 -21.40
N SER A 76 -14.74 21.25 -21.29
CA SER A 76 -15.80 20.27 -21.08
C SER A 76 -15.93 19.76 -19.64
N LEU A 77 -15.01 20.15 -18.75
CA LEU A 77 -15.04 19.76 -17.33
C LEU A 77 -15.43 20.96 -16.48
N CYS A 78 -16.45 20.80 -15.64
CA CYS A 78 -16.88 21.78 -14.65
C CYS A 78 -16.72 21.17 -13.27
N LEU A 79 -16.10 21.92 -12.34
CA LEU A 79 -16.00 21.56 -10.93
C LEU A 79 -16.79 22.57 -10.09
N ILE A 80 -17.61 22.06 -9.19
CA ILE A 80 -18.26 22.85 -8.13
C ILE A 80 -17.87 22.12 -6.83
N GLU A 81 -17.04 22.77 -6.03
CA GLU A 81 -16.49 22.20 -4.80
C GLU A 81 -16.83 23.10 -3.61
N TYR A 82 -17.34 22.47 -2.54
CA TYR A 82 -17.56 23.07 -1.25
C TYR A 82 -16.81 22.23 -0.24
N SER A 83 -15.71 22.75 0.29
CA SER A 83 -14.87 22.05 1.25
C SER A 83 -14.32 23.02 2.28
N ALA A 84 -14.13 22.57 3.50
CA ALA A 84 -13.41 23.36 4.49
C ALA A 84 -11.92 23.40 4.14
N ALA A 85 -11.29 24.57 4.38
CA ALA A 85 -9.87 24.72 4.11
C ALA A 85 -9.01 23.66 4.85
N PRO A 86 -7.91 23.21 4.25
CA PRO A 86 -7.01 22.25 4.90
C PRO A 86 -6.52 22.74 6.28
N GLY A 87 -6.43 21.82 7.24
CA GLY A 87 -5.95 22.12 8.60
C GLY A 87 -6.96 22.79 9.53
N ARG A 88 -8.19 23.01 9.09
CA ARG A 88 -9.26 23.48 10.00
C ARG A 88 -9.55 22.43 11.07
N SER A 89 -9.82 22.90 12.30
CA SER A 89 -10.32 22.02 13.38
C SER A 89 -11.69 21.48 13.03
N THR A 90 -11.99 20.25 13.46
CA THR A 90 -13.34 19.65 13.34
C THR A 90 -14.41 20.46 14.05
N THR A 91 -14.05 21.22 15.08
CA THR A 91 -14.93 22.10 15.83
C THR A 91 -15.10 23.48 15.24
N ASP A 92 -14.43 23.79 14.11
CA ASP A 92 -14.48 25.12 13.47
C ASP A 92 -15.78 25.34 12.71
N ARG A 93 -16.64 26.22 13.23
CA ARG A 93 -17.95 26.58 12.65
C ARG A 93 -17.83 27.23 11.27
N ASP A 94 -16.81 28.01 11.04
CA ASP A 94 -16.59 28.62 9.73
C ASP A 94 -16.23 27.53 8.69
N GLY A 95 -15.45 26.53 9.08
CA GLY A 95 -15.17 25.35 8.26
C GLY A 95 -16.44 24.56 7.92
N TRP A 96 -17.37 24.42 8.87
CA TRP A 96 -18.67 23.79 8.60
C TRP A 96 -19.50 24.58 7.58
N ALA A 97 -19.47 25.90 7.66
CA ALA A 97 -20.19 26.76 6.72
C ALA A 97 -19.57 26.74 5.31
N GLU A 98 -18.24 26.63 5.20
CA GLU A 98 -17.53 26.50 3.94
C GLU A 98 -17.92 25.21 3.20
N SER A 99 -18.01 24.10 3.91
CA SER A 99 -18.30 22.79 3.34
C SER A 99 -19.81 22.49 3.17
N ASN A 100 -20.69 23.20 3.91
CA ASN A 100 -22.14 22.97 3.90
C ASN A 100 -22.89 24.24 3.50
N PRO A 101 -23.05 24.51 2.20
CA PRO A 101 -23.75 25.73 1.74
C PRO A 101 -25.22 25.80 2.14
N SER A 102 -25.79 24.69 2.62
CA SER A 102 -27.16 24.60 3.14
C SER A 102 -27.24 24.71 4.67
N LEU A 103 -26.14 24.98 5.35
CA LEU A 103 -26.10 25.16 6.81
C LEU A 103 -27.00 26.33 7.23
N GLY A 104 -27.85 26.08 8.20
CA GLY A 104 -28.87 27.03 8.68
C GLY A 104 -30.17 27.03 7.84
N TYR A 105 -30.27 26.23 6.77
CA TYR A 105 -31.49 26.06 5.95
C TYR A 105 -32.00 24.62 6.01
N THR A 106 -31.23 23.65 5.54
CA THR A 106 -31.61 22.23 5.53
C THR A 106 -30.72 21.39 6.42
N VAL A 107 -29.51 21.84 6.71
CA VAL A 107 -28.58 21.26 7.66
C VAL A 107 -28.58 22.15 8.91
N GLU A 108 -28.89 21.59 10.06
CA GLU A 108 -28.85 22.31 11.33
C GLU A 108 -27.47 22.15 11.96
N GLU A 109 -26.96 23.23 12.59
CA GLU A 109 -25.68 23.22 13.28
C GLU A 109 -25.61 22.13 14.36
N ALA A 110 -26.72 21.92 15.10
CA ALA A 110 -26.81 20.87 16.11
C ALA A 110 -26.60 19.45 15.54
N SER A 111 -26.92 19.22 14.27
CA SER A 111 -26.67 17.94 13.61
C SER A 111 -25.17 17.71 13.38
N LEU A 112 -24.44 18.76 12.98
CA LEU A 112 -22.98 18.71 12.83
C LEU A 112 -22.27 18.59 14.17
N GLU A 113 -22.77 19.26 15.22
CA GLU A 113 -22.25 19.10 16.58
C GLU A 113 -22.39 17.64 17.08
N ALA A 114 -23.53 17.03 16.81
CA ALA A 114 -23.76 15.65 17.19
C ALA A 114 -22.86 14.69 16.41
N ALA A 115 -22.68 14.92 15.10
CA ALA A 115 -21.78 14.12 14.28
C ALA A 115 -20.30 14.28 14.71
N GLU A 116 -19.85 15.52 14.99
CA GLU A 116 -18.49 15.79 15.48
C GLU A 116 -18.20 15.08 16.79
N ALA A 117 -19.19 15.00 17.68
CA ALA A 117 -19.03 14.34 18.98
C ALA A 117 -19.08 12.80 18.91
N THR A 118 -19.61 12.21 17.84
CA THR A 118 -19.87 10.76 17.73
C THR A 118 -19.03 10.06 16.69
N ASP A 119 -18.68 10.76 15.60
CA ASP A 119 -17.98 10.16 14.48
C ASP A 119 -16.47 10.14 14.72
N PRO A 120 -15.77 9.13 14.20
CA PRO A 120 -14.33 9.21 14.08
C PRO A 120 -13.92 10.44 13.28
N GLU A 121 -12.88 11.14 13.73
CA GLU A 121 -12.42 12.40 13.09
C GLU A 121 -12.30 12.31 11.55
N PRO A 122 -11.74 11.25 10.94
CA PRO A 122 -11.65 11.18 9.49
C PRO A 122 -13.00 11.06 8.79
N VAL A 123 -13.94 10.33 9.39
CA VAL A 123 -15.32 10.24 8.88
C VAL A 123 -15.97 11.61 8.89
N PHE A 124 -15.88 12.33 10.01
CA PHE A 124 -16.39 13.69 10.10
C PHE A 124 -15.75 14.64 9.08
N ARG A 125 -14.42 14.55 8.89
CA ARG A 125 -13.70 15.34 7.89
C ARG A 125 -14.20 15.07 6.47
N THR A 126 -14.36 13.80 6.10
CA THR A 126 -14.81 13.41 4.76
C THR A 126 -16.28 13.74 4.54
N GLU A 127 -17.16 13.39 5.48
CA GLU A 127 -18.61 13.48 5.31
C GLU A 127 -19.16 14.88 5.58
N CYS A 128 -18.62 15.58 6.58
CA CYS A 128 -19.17 16.85 7.03
C CYS A 128 -18.34 18.06 6.61
N MET A 129 -17.03 17.92 6.47
CA MET A 129 -16.13 19.00 6.08
C MET A 129 -15.66 18.90 4.62
N CYS A 130 -16.01 17.85 3.90
CA CYS A 130 -15.56 17.55 2.54
C CYS A 130 -14.04 17.68 2.36
N GLN A 131 -13.29 17.32 3.41
CA GLN A 131 -11.84 17.31 3.39
C GLN A 131 -11.34 15.93 2.93
N TRP A 132 -10.34 15.96 2.04
CA TRP A 132 -9.61 14.75 1.69
C TRP A 132 -8.83 14.28 2.92
N VAL A 133 -8.90 12.98 3.17
CA VAL A 133 -8.13 12.32 4.21
C VAL A 133 -7.21 11.31 3.55
N ASP A 134 -6.03 11.15 4.09
CA ASP A 134 -5.21 10.01 3.73
C ASP A 134 -5.98 8.75 4.09
N VAL A 135 -5.81 7.67 3.34
CA VAL A 135 -6.61 6.45 3.55
C VAL A 135 -6.57 6.08 5.01
N MET A 136 -7.70 6.27 5.65
CA MET A 136 -8.00 5.56 6.88
C MET A 136 -8.77 4.28 6.56
N ALA A 137 -8.29 3.50 5.60
CA ALA A 137 -8.35 2.07 5.84
C ALA A 137 -7.59 1.89 7.16
N VAL A 138 -8.27 1.42 8.20
CA VAL A 138 -7.58 0.85 9.33
C VAL A 138 -6.72 -0.22 8.70
N GLY A 139 -5.45 0.12 8.46
CA GLY A 139 -4.52 -0.79 7.84
C GLY A 139 -4.49 -2.07 8.65
N PRO A 140 -4.00 -3.16 8.12
CA PRO A 140 -3.98 -4.43 8.84
C PRO A 140 -3.15 -4.35 10.13
N PHE A 141 -2.30 -3.35 10.27
CA PHE A 141 -1.38 -3.18 11.41
C PHE A 141 -1.97 -2.27 12.50
N PRO A 142 -1.53 -2.43 13.76
CA PRO A 142 -1.90 -1.52 14.84
C PRO A 142 -1.50 -0.07 14.50
N GLU A 143 -2.32 0.88 14.98
CA GLU A 143 -2.12 2.31 14.73
C GLU A 143 -0.70 2.78 15.11
N GLY A 144 -0.03 3.48 14.19
CA GLY A 144 1.33 4.00 14.35
C GLY A 144 2.45 2.95 14.36
N ALA A 145 2.12 1.65 14.33
CA ALA A 145 3.13 0.59 14.39
C ALA A 145 3.98 0.52 13.11
N TRP A 146 3.37 0.71 11.96
CA TRP A 146 4.09 0.72 10.68
C TRP A 146 5.06 1.92 10.60
N GLU A 147 4.60 3.10 10.97
CA GLU A 147 5.41 4.32 11.02
C GLU A 147 6.59 4.19 11.98
N ALA A 148 6.38 3.56 13.15
CA ALA A 148 7.43 3.30 14.14
C ALA A 148 8.52 2.32 13.63
N CYS A 149 8.23 1.54 12.58
CA CYS A 149 9.19 0.70 11.88
C CYS A 149 10.07 1.48 10.90
N THR A 150 9.76 2.76 10.60
CA THR A 150 10.48 3.54 9.59
C THR A 150 11.92 3.84 10.02
N ASP A 151 12.86 3.44 9.17
CA ASP A 151 14.29 3.74 9.30
C ASP A 151 14.87 4.15 7.93
N PRO A 152 14.76 5.44 7.54
CA PRO A 152 15.15 5.89 6.20
C PRO A 152 16.64 5.73 5.90
N ARG A 153 17.46 5.56 6.94
CA ARG A 153 18.92 5.37 6.83
C ARG A 153 19.34 3.94 7.14
N GLY A 154 18.39 3.06 7.37
CA GLY A 154 18.64 1.64 7.57
C GLY A 154 19.39 1.04 6.38
N ILE A 155 20.36 0.19 6.65
CA ILE A 155 21.19 -0.48 5.66
C ILE A 155 21.32 -1.95 6.07
N ILE A 156 21.10 -2.85 5.11
CA ILE A 156 21.52 -4.24 5.22
C ILE A 156 22.98 -4.28 4.83
N PRO A 157 23.91 -4.74 5.68
CA PRO A 157 25.35 -4.85 5.35
C PRO A 157 25.56 -5.76 4.13
N ASP A 158 26.60 -5.47 3.33
CA ASP A 158 26.89 -6.22 2.09
C ASP A 158 27.25 -7.70 2.35
N ASP A 159 27.71 -8.03 3.54
CA ASP A 159 28.07 -9.39 3.98
C ASP A 159 26.91 -10.09 4.73
N ALA A 160 25.79 -9.41 4.92
CA ALA A 160 24.64 -10.01 5.59
C ALA A 160 23.90 -10.98 4.65
N PRO A 161 23.28 -12.05 5.18
CA PRO A 161 22.43 -12.92 4.40
C PRO A 161 21.18 -12.15 3.96
N ILE A 162 20.89 -12.18 2.66
CA ILE A 162 19.72 -11.51 2.08
C ILE A 162 18.79 -12.54 1.45
N SER A 163 17.52 -12.48 1.82
CA SER A 163 16.44 -13.16 1.13
C SER A 163 15.75 -12.20 0.19
N TYR A 164 15.66 -12.56 -1.09
CA TYR A 164 14.87 -11.82 -2.08
C TYR A 164 13.48 -12.44 -2.22
N ALA A 165 12.52 -11.63 -2.65
CA ALA A 165 11.22 -12.13 -3.06
C ALA A 165 10.67 -11.31 -4.22
N VAL A 166 9.79 -11.92 -5.00
CA VAL A 166 9.19 -11.29 -6.18
C VAL A 166 7.68 -11.47 -6.15
N ASP A 167 6.96 -10.38 -6.24
CA ASP A 167 5.52 -10.45 -6.47
C ASP A 167 5.07 -9.53 -7.61
N VAL A 168 3.89 -9.84 -8.16
CA VAL A 168 3.29 -9.15 -9.30
C VAL A 168 1.89 -8.71 -8.92
N SER A 169 1.55 -7.46 -9.24
CA SER A 169 0.23 -6.88 -9.00
C SER A 169 -0.90 -7.73 -9.56
N TRP A 170 -2.09 -7.63 -8.97
CA TRP A 170 -3.25 -8.43 -9.38
C TRP A 170 -3.62 -8.23 -10.85
N ASP A 171 -3.57 -7.00 -11.32
CA ASP A 171 -3.85 -6.60 -12.69
C ASP A 171 -2.70 -6.86 -13.66
N ARG A 172 -1.56 -7.39 -13.16
CA ARG A 172 -0.30 -7.60 -13.88
C ARG A 172 0.34 -6.31 -14.41
N GLY A 173 -0.02 -5.18 -13.82
CA GLY A 173 0.44 -3.85 -14.21
C GLY A 173 1.81 -3.48 -13.67
N ALA A 174 2.34 -4.20 -12.66
CA ALA A 174 3.66 -3.95 -12.08
C ALA A 174 4.25 -5.22 -11.47
N ALA A 175 5.57 -5.24 -11.32
CA ALA A 175 6.29 -6.26 -10.56
C ALA A 175 7.29 -5.60 -9.61
N TYR A 176 7.49 -6.23 -8.45
CA TYR A 176 8.31 -5.76 -7.37
C TYR A 176 9.29 -6.83 -6.91
N VAL A 177 10.50 -6.39 -6.59
CA VAL A 177 11.50 -7.23 -5.93
C VAL A 177 11.74 -6.65 -4.53
N ALA A 178 11.48 -7.43 -3.51
CA ALA A 178 11.81 -7.09 -2.14
C ALA A 178 13.09 -7.80 -1.70
N ALA A 179 13.79 -7.19 -0.78
CA ALA A 179 14.91 -7.78 -0.06
C ALA A 179 14.64 -7.72 1.44
N CYS A 180 15.02 -8.76 2.17
CA CYS A 180 15.04 -8.79 3.62
C CYS A 180 16.38 -9.29 4.13
N GLY A 181 16.94 -8.60 5.12
CA GLY A 181 18.17 -8.99 5.77
C GLY A 181 18.38 -8.27 7.10
N PRO A 182 19.29 -8.74 7.95
CA PRO A 182 19.58 -8.13 9.23
C PRO A 182 20.42 -6.85 9.07
N GLN A 183 20.00 -5.78 9.75
CA GLN A 183 20.84 -4.62 10.00
C GLN A 183 21.95 -4.97 11.02
N ALA A 184 22.98 -4.12 11.13
CA ALA A 184 24.01 -4.23 12.17
C ALA A 184 23.44 -4.23 13.61
N SER A 185 22.26 -3.64 13.81
CA SER A 185 21.50 -3.67 15.07
C SER A 185 20.84 -5.01 15.38
N GLY A 186 20.81 -5.92 14.40
CA GLY A 186 20.09 -7.19 14.44
C GLY A 186 18.57 -7.04 14.22
N ARG A 187 18.06 -5.85 13.83
CA ARG A 187 16.70 -5.70 13.31
C ARG A 187 16.63 -6.25 11.89
N LEU A 188 15.57 -6.93 11.53
CA LEU A 188 15.31 -7.31 10.14
C LEU A 188 14.79 -6.08 9.38
N GLN A 189 15.40 -5.79 8.24
CA GLN A 189 14.98 -4.73 7.34
C GLN A 189 14.38 -5.33 6.09
N VAL A 190 13.23 -4.80 5.69
CA VAL A 190 12.62 -5.06 4.38
C VAL A 190 12.66 -3.80 3.53
N GLU A 191 12.90 -3.96 2.25
CA GLU A 191 12.89 -2.86 1.28
C GLU A 191 12.53 -3.36 -0.12
N ILE A 192 11.94 -2.49 -0.92
CA ILE A 192 11.73 -2.74 -2.35
C ILE A 192 13.00 -2.31 -3.08
N VAL A 193 13.75 -3.28 -3.57
CA VAL A 193 15.05 -3.03 -4.24
C VAL A 193 14.91 -2.82 -5.74
N ALA A 194 13.81 -3.29 -6.34
CA ALA A 194 13.48 -3.01 -7.73
C ALA A 194 11.97 -3.04 -7.95
N ALA A 195 11.48 -2.18 -8.83
CA ALA A 195 10.10 -2.17 -9.26
C ALA A 195 10.04 -1.76 -10.74
N ARG A 196 9.10 -2.35 -11.47
CA ARG A 196 8.88 -1.99 -12.87
C ARG A 196 7.39 -1.98 -13.18
N PRO A 197 6.82 -0.84 -13.62
CA PRO A 197 5.47 -0.78 -14.13
C PRO A 197 5.37 -1.40 -15.52
N GLY A 198 4.17 -1.80 -15.91
CA GLY A 198 3.84 -2.35 -17.20
C GLY A 198 4.03 -3.86 -17.30
N GLN A 199 3.63 -4.40 -18.47
CA GLN A 199 3.78 -5.81 -18.81
C GLN A 199 5.20 -6.05 -19.32
N GLY A 200 5.78 -7.20 -19.12
CA GLY A 200 7.17 -7.52 -19.51
C GLY A 200 8.07 -7.84 -18.33
N TRP A 201 7.45 -7.97 -17.16
CA TRP A 201 8.15 -8.36 -15.94
C TRP A 201 8.69 -9.80 -16.01
N ALA A 202 8.07 -10.68 -16.81
CA ALA A 202 8.52 -12.07 -16.97
C ALA A 202 9.90 -12.17 -17.64
N GLU A 203 10.21 -11.25 -18.57
CA GLU A 203 11.51 -11.15 -19.22
C GLU A 203 12.52 -10.36 -18.37
N TRP A 204 12.05 -9.26 -17.75
CA TRP A 204 12.89 -8.35 -17.00
C TRP A 204 13.44 -8.98 -15.70
N LEU A 205 12.63 -9.71 -14.95
CA LEU A 205 13.03 -10.23 -13.64
C LEU A 205 14.21 -11.21 -13.71
N PRO A 206 14.22 -12.22 -14.62
CA PRO A 206 15.38 -13.08 -14.76
C PRO A 206 16.65 -12.32 -15.20
N GLU A 207 16.52 -11.29 -16.06
CA GLU A 207 17.65 -10.45 -16.47
C GLU A 207 18.19 -9.62 -15.29
N TRP A 208 17.30 -9.10 -14.45
CA TRP A 208 17.69 -8.33 -13.27
C TRP A 208 18.53 -9.19 -12.32
N PHE A 209 18.11 -10.42 -12.02
CA PHE A 209 18.88 -11.35 -11.17
C PHE A 209 20.22 -11.74 -11.82
N ARG A 210 20.26 -12.03 -13.11
CA ARG A 210 21.53 -12.33 -13.85
C ARG A 210 22.54 -11.19 -13.78
N GLY A 211 22.12 -9.98 -13.45
CA GLY A 211 23.00 -8.83 -13.29
C GLY A 211 23.94 -8.94 -12.09
N PHE A 212 23.67 -9.79 -11.09
CA PHE A 212 24.48 -9.90 -9.88
C PHE A 212 24.49 -11.31 -9.24
N VAL A 213 23.72 -12.26 -9.76
CA VAL A 213 23.66 -13.65 -9.29
C VAL A 213 24.34 -14.56 -10.30
N ASP A 214 25.23 -15.41 -9.82
CA ASP A 214 25.92 -16.46 -10.57
C ASP A 214 26.36 -17.61 -9.64
N ALA A 215 27.14 -18.55 -10.15
CA ALA A 215 27.61 -19.70 -9.37
C ALA A 215 28.55 -19.32 -8.20
N ASP A 216 29.27 -18.20 -8.32
CA ASP A 216 30.20 -17.71 -7.28
C ASP A 216 29.49 -16.77 -6.29
N ASN A 217 28.35 -16.18 -6.69
CA ASN A 217 27.53 -15.31 -5.86
C ASN A 217 26.06 -15.78 -5.90
N PRO A 218 25.74 -16.91 -5.25
CA PRO A 218 24.40 -17.48 -5.27
C PRO A 218 23.43 -16.65 -4.41
N ALA A 219 22.15 -16.62 -4.84
CA ALA A 219 21.08 -15.96 -4.11
C ALA A 219 19.85 -16.86 -4.00
N ARG A 220 18.92 -16.45 -3.12
CA ARG A 220 17.61 -17.09 -2.96
C ARG A 220 16.52 -16.09 -3.28
N VAL A 221 15.48 -16.56 -3.96
CA VAL A 221 14.29 -15.77 -4.26
C VAL A 221 13.02 -16.54 -3.92
N VAL A 222 12.15 -15.92 -3.16
CA VAL A 222 10.82 -16.45 -2.84
C VAL A 222 9.83 -15.98 -3.89
N VAL A 223 8.95 -16.87 -4.30
CA VAL A 223 7.85 -16.56 -5.22
C VAL A 223 6.63 -17.35 -4.80
N GLN A 224 5.49 -16.70 -4.70
CA GLN A 224 4.24 -17.43 -4.48
C GLN A 224 3.98 -18.39 -5.64
N GLY A 225 4.06 -19.69 -5.36
CA GLY A 225 4.13 -20.73 -6.39
C GLY A 225 2.80 -21.08 -7.05
N LYS A 226 1.64 -20.60 -6.52
CA LYS A 226 0.30 -20.95 -7.05
C LYS A 226 -0.71 -19.84 -6.81
N ALA A 227 -1.72 -19.80 -7.69
CA ALA A 227 -2.91 -18.96 -7.56
C ALA A 227 -2.64 -17.44 -7.50
N CYS A 228 -1.54 -16.98 -8.11
CA CYS A 228 -1.18 -15.57 -8.23
C CYS A 228 -0.51 -15.28 -9.58
N PRO A 229 -0.42 -14.00 -10.00
CA PRO A 229 0.25 -13.64 -11.25
C PRO A 229 1.73 -14.04 -11.30
N ALA A 230 2.44 -13.97 -10.16
CA ALA A 230 3.87 -14.28 -10.06
C ALA A 230 4.20 -15.78 -10.24
N ALA A 231 3.22 -16.69 -10.12
CA ALA A 231 3.46 -18.13 -10.14
C ALA A 231 4.17 -18.64 -11.42
N ILE A 232 4.00 -17.96 -12.54
CA ILE A 232 4.67 -18.31 -13.79
C ILE A 232 6.18 -18.05 -13.78
N LEU A 233 6.66 -17.24 -12.80
CA LEU A 233 8.08 -16.91 -12.67
C LEU A 233 8.90 -18.04 -12.05
N VAL A 234 8.26 -18.98 -11.37
CA VAL A 234 8.97 -20.08 -10.67
C VAL A 234 9.93 -20.80 -11.60
N ASP A 235 9.44 -21.26 -12.75
CA ASP A 235 10.26 -21.99 -13.72
C ASP A 235 11.29 -21.06 -14.39
N THR A 236 10.87 -19.85 -14.75
CA THR A 236 11.74 -18.90 -15.47
C THR A 236 12.90 -18.39 -14.61
N LEU A 237 12.66 -18.19 -13.30
CA LEU A 237 13.72 -17.80 -12.35
C LEU A 237 14.61 -18.99 -11.99
N ALA A 238 14.09 -20.21 -12.00
CA ALA A 238 14.89 -21.41 -11.76
C ALA A 238 15.95 -21.66 -12.87
N ASP A 239 15.76 -21.09 -14.05
CA ASP A 239 16.74 -21.12 -15.16
C ASP A 239 17.90 -20.12 -14.98
N VAL A 240 17.90 -19.29 -13.92
CA VAL A 240 19.00 -18.35 -13.62
C VAL A 240 20.07 -19.09 -12.80
N GLU A 241 21.27 -19.20 -13.33
CA GLU A 241 22.39 -19.87 -12.68
C GLU A 241 22.72 -19.19 -11.34
N GLY A 242 22.88 -19.98 -10.28
CA GLY A 242 23.14 -19.49 -8.93
C GLY A 242 21.89 -19.01 -8.15
N LEU A 243 20.72 -18.92 -8.81
CA LEU A 243 19.49 -18.48 -8.14
C LEU A 243 18.68 -19.69 -7.67
N THR A 244 18.42 -19.77 -6.37
CA THR A 244 17.55 -20.80 -5.75
C THR A 244 16.15 -20.22 -5.60
N VAL A 245 15.17 -20.78 -6.30
CA VAL A 245 13.76 -20.39 -6.18
C VAL A 245 13.11 -21.17 -5.05
N VAL A 246 12.52 -20.44 -4.11
CA VAL A 246 11.77 -20.98 -2.96
C VAL A 246 10.29 -20.74 -3.18
N PRO A 247 9.48 -21.80 -3.43
CA PRO A 247 8.06 -21.62 -3.64
C PRO A 247 7.34 -21.35 -2.30
N TRP A 248 6.63 -20.23 -2.24
CA TRP A 248 5.77 -19.88 -1.11
C TRP A 248 4.36 -20.38 -1.36
N VAL A 249 3.91 -21.38 -0.61
CA VAL A 249 2.66 -22.11 -0.91
C VAL A 249 1.93 -22.59 0.34
N GLY A 250 0.63 -22.77 0.22
CA GLY A 250 -0.18 -23.43 1.25
C GLY A 250 -0.18 -22.69 2.59
N GLY A 251 0.20 -23.38 3.65
CA GLY A 251 0.23 -22.83 5.02
C GLY A 251 1.27 -21.75 5.23
N ASP A 252 2.32 -21.70 4.41
CA ASP A 252 3.40 -20.72 4.53
C ASP A 252 2.90 -19.29 4.29
N LEU A 253 1.83 -19.13 3.48
CA LEU A 253 1.20 -17.82 3.26
C LEU A 253 0.70 -17.22 4.59
N GLY A 254 -0.02 -18.00 5.37
CA GLY A 254 -0.52 -17.57 6.67
C GLY A 254 0.60 -17.34 7.69
N ILE A 255 1.62 -18.21 7.68
CA ILE A 255 2.79 -18.07 8.55
C ILE A 255 3.53 -16.77 8.23
N GLY A 256 3.83 -16.50 6.96
CA GLY A 256 4.51 -15.27 6.54
C GLY A 256 3.73 -14.00 6.90
N CYS A 257 2.42 -14.00 6.67
CA CYS A 257 1.55 -12.88 7.04
C CYS A 257 1.51 -12.66 8.57
N GLY A 258 1.48 -13.72 9.36
CA GLY A 258 1.59 -13.63 10.81
C GLY A 258 2.93 -13.07 11.26
N LEU A 259 4.03 -13.54 10.68
CA LEU A 259 5.39 -13.08 11.02
C LEU A 259 5.56 -11.58 10.78
N ILE A 260 5.16 -11.06 9.63
CA ILE A 260 5.28 -9.61 9.35
C ILE A 260 4.37 -8.81 10.27
N TYR A 261 3.15 -9.30 10.52
CA TYR A 261 2.23 -8.65 11.45
C TYR A 261 2.84 -8.54 12.85
N ASP A 262 3.37 -9.63 13.41
CA ASP A 262 3.94 -9.66 14.75
C ASP A 262 5.17 -8.74 14.87
N GLN A 263 6.03 -8.72 13.84
CA GLN A 263 7.20 -7.86 13.78
C GLN A 263 6.83 -6.36 13.73
N VAL A 264 5.78 -6.02 13.00
CA VAL A 264 5.27 -4.64 12.94
C VAL A 264 4.55 -4.28 14.24
N ALA A 265 3.67 -5.14 14.74
CA ALA A 265 2.94 -4.91 15.98
C ALA A 265 3.86 -4.75 17.20
N ALA A 266 5.06 -5.34 17.17
CA ALA A 266 6.07 -5.14 18.21
C ALA A 266 6.54 -3.67 18.32
N ALA A 267 6.34 -2.85 17.27
CA ALA A 267 6.66 -1.42 17.29
C ALA A 267 5.52 -0.53 17.78
N ALA A 268 4.33 -1.09 18.02
CA ALA A 268 3.19 -0.30 18.50
C ALA A 268 3.51 0.39 19.84
N PRO A 269 3.00 1.61 20.08
CA PRO A 269 3.34 2.39 21.29
C PRO A 269 3.00 1.69 22.62
N ASP A 270 2.02 0.82 22.60
CA ASP A 270 1.52 0.04 23.76
C ASP A 270 1.98 -1.43 23.73
N SER A 271 2.89 -1.78 22.82
CA SER A 271 3.39 -3.15 22.67
C SER A 271 4.17 -3.59 23.90
N THR A 272 3.86 -4.80 24.36
CA THR A 272 4.63 -5.50 25.41
C THR A 272 5.47 -6.66 24.83
N SER A 273 5.63 -6.70 23.51
CA SER A 273 6.39 -7.74 22.82
C SER A 273 7.89 -7.59 23.05
N ASP A 274 8.57 -8.72 23.29
CA ASP A 274 10.04 -8.77 23.32
C ASP A 274 10.67 -8.93 21.92
N LEU A 275 9.85 -9.01 20.87
CA LEU A 275 10.34 -9.07 19.49
C LEU A 275 11.04 -7.77 19.12
N LYS A 276 12.12 -7.87 18.36
CA LYS A 276 12.72 -6.70 17.71
C LYS A 276 11.81 -6.27 16.56
N PRO A 277 11.33 -5.02 16.53
CA PRO A 277 10.48 -4.57 15.44
C PRO A 277 11.18 -4.65 14.10
N LEU A 278 10.40 -4.91 13.05
CA LEU A 278 10.84 -4.77 11.65
C LEU A 278 11.40 -3.36 11.40
N ALA A 279 12.24 -3.22 10.39
CA ALA A 279 12.64 -1.92 9.83
C ALA A 279 12.29 -1.85 8.34
N HIS A 280 11.91 -0.65 7.86
CA HIS A 280 11.74 -0.35 6.43
C HIS A 280 12.17 1.09 6.14
N ARG A 281 12.47 1.41 4.87
CA ARG A 281 13.01 2.72 4.49
C ARG A 281 11.95 3.80 4.26
N GLY A 282 10.67 3.51 4.46
CA GLY A 282 9.58 4.44 4.21
C GLY A 282 9.27 4.66 2.73
N GLN A 283 9.49 3.64 1.89
CA GLN A 283 9.23 3.70 0.44
C GLN A 283 7.74 3.80 0.17
N GLU A 284 7.34 4.72 -0.70
CA GLU A 284 5.94 5.08 -0.97
C GLU A 284 5.08 3.87 -1.36
N ALA A 285 5.53 3.06 -2.33
CA ALA A 285 4.78 1.89 -2.76
C ALA A 285 4.57 0.85 -1.63
N LEU A 286 5.59 0.65 -0.78
CA LEU A 286 5.51 -0.26 0.35
C LEU A 286 4.61 0.30 1.47
N ASN A 287 4.71 1.60 1.76
CA ASN A 287 3.85 2.26 2.74
C ASN A 287 2.38 2.20 2.31
N LEU A 288 2.09 2.55 1.06
CA LEU A 288 0.74 2.52 0.52
C LEU A 288 0.14 1.10 0.59
N ALA A 289 0.91 0.08 0.21
CA ALA A 289 0.49 -1.31 0.33
C ALA A 289 0.24 -1.69 1.81
N ALA A 290 1.12 -1.30 2.74
CA ALA A 290 0.98 -1.60 4.16
C ALA A 290 -0.25 -0.96 4.81
N HIS A 291 -0.60 0.26 4.39
CA HIS A 291 -1.77 0.97 4.91
C HIS A 291 -3.10 0.47 4.34
N THR A 292 -3.09 -0.16 3.16
CA THR A 292 -4.33 -0.46 2.43
C THR A 292 -4.56 -1.94 2.18
N ALA A 293 -3.59 -2.80 2.53
CA ALA A 293 -3.73 -4.24 2.29
C ALA A 293 -4.92 -4.83 3.06
N ALA A 294 -5.80 -5.50 2.33
CA ALA A 294 -6.89 -6.25 2.90
C ALA A 294 -6.41 -7.64 3.36
N GLN A 295 -7.03 -8.15 4.42
CA GLN A 295 -6.82 -9.50 4.91
C GLN A 295 -7.91 -10.44 4.41
N ARG A 296 -7.54 -11.63 3.98
CA ARG A 296 -8.46 -12.69 3.63
C ARG A 296 -8.31 -13.85 4.60
N PHE A 297 -9.35 -14.10 5.35
CA PHE A 297 -9.37 -15.17 6.36
C PHE A 297 -9.59 -16.55 5.74
N TYR A 298 -8.87 -17.54 6.25
CA TYR A 298 -8.98 -18.94 5.87
C TYR A 298 -8.78 -19.84 7.10
N GLY A 299 -9.83 -20.48 7.57
CA GLY A 299 -9.81 -21.16 8.86
C GLY A 299 -9.49 -20.19 10.00
N ASP A 300 -8.49 -20.53 10.80
CA ASP A 300 -8.00 -19.69 11.91
C ASP A 300 -6.84 -18.77 11.49
N GLY A 301 -6.44 -18.80 10.20
CA GLY A 301 -5.38 -17.98 9.64
C GLY A 301 -5.90 -16.95 8.63
N TRP A 302 -4.98 -16.14 8.12
CA TRP A 302 -5.28 -15.16 7.09
C TRP A 302 -4.06 -14.94 6.19
N TYR A 303 -4.29 -14.34 5.02
CA TYR A 303 -3.25 -13.89 4.10
C TYR A 303 -3.68 -12.59 3.40
N TRP A 304 -2.74 -11.90 2.75
CA TRP A 304 -3.03 -10.66 2.03
C TRP A 304 -3.97 -10.90 0.86
N ASP A 305 -5.11 -10.18 0.84
CA ASP A 305 -6.07 -10.26 -0.28
C ASP A 305 -5.65 -9.30 -1.39
N ARG A 306 -4.78 -9.78 -2.25
CA ARG A 306 -4.27 -9.03 -3.42
C ARG A 306 -5.37 -8.42 -4.27
N LYS A 307 -6.50 -9.13 -4.42
CA LYS A 307 -7.59 -8.70 -5.29
C LYS A 307 -8.48 -7.62 -4.68
N ASN A 308 -8.75 -7.71 -3.38
CA ASN A 308 -9.67 -6.82 -2.69
C ASN A 308 -8.95 -5.73 -1.88
N SER A 309 -7.61 -5.67 -1.94
CA SER A 309 -6.87 -4.53 -1.42
C SER A 309 -7.16 -3.29 -2.25
N PRO A 310 -7.49 -2.15 -1.62
CA PRO A 310 -7.77 -0.88 -2.31
C PRO A 310 -6.64 -0.42 -3.22
N GLN A 311 -5.40 -0.65 -2.82
CA GLN A 311 -4.21 -0.35 -3.60
C GLN A 311 -3.43 -1.64 -3.90
N ASP A 312 -2.37 -1.55 -4.70
CA ASP A 312 -1.54 -2.70 -5.04
C ASP A 312 -0.83 -3.26 -3.80
N ALA A 313 -1.23 -4.47 -3.40
CA ALA A 313 -0.63 -5.15 -2.25
C ALA A 313 0.68 -5.90 -2.59
N ALA A 314 1.08 -5.96 -3.85
CA ALA A 314 2.26 -6.73 -4.27
C ALA A 314 3.56 -6.30 -3.58
N PRO A 315 3.84 -4.99 -3.32
CA PRO A 315 5.00 -4.58 -2.54
C PRO A 315 5.04 -5.19 -1.13
N LEU A 316 3.90 -5.19 -0.43
CA LEU A 316 3.82 -5.76 0.92
C LEU A 316 3.90 -7.29 0.88
N ILE A 317 3.33 -7.93 -0.13
CA ILE A 317 3.41 -9.39 -0.31
C ILE A 317 4.85 -9.80 -0.56
N ALA A 318 5.57 -9.14 -1.46
CA ALA A 318 6.98 -9.40 -1.70
C ALA A 318 7.83 -9.19 -0.42
N ALA A 319 7.58 -8.12 0.35
CA ALA A 319 8.25 -7.89 1.63
C ALA A 319 7.94 -9.00 2.65
N THR A 320 6.68 -9.50 2.68
CA THR A 320 6.26 -10.61 3.54
C THR A 320 6.97 -11.91 3.18
N GLU A 321 7.08 -12.23 1.89
CA GLU A 321 7.79 -13.41 1.37
C GLU A 321 9.27 -13.38 1.72
N ALA A 322 9.94 -12.24 1.50
CA ALA A 322 11.35 -12.07 1.83
C ALA A 322 11.61 -12.20 3.35
N LEU A 323 10.74 -11.62 4.17
CA LEU A 323 10.82 -11.74 5.62
C LEU A 323 10.58 -13.18 6.08
N TRP A 324 9.57 -13.85 5.53
CA TRP A 324 9.30 -15.25 5.85
C TRP A 324 10.52 -16.15 5.59
N ASP A 325 11.15 -16.02 4.43
CA ASP A 325 12.35 -16.80 4.10
C ASP A 325 13.52 -16.48 5.03
N GLN A 326 13.73 -15.19 5.31
CA GLN A 326 14.80 -14.74 6.20
C GLN A 326 14.66 -15.29 7.62
N ILE A 327 13.43 -15.51 8.11
CA ILE A 327 13.18 -16.05 9.44
C ILE A 327 13.19 -17.58 9.44
N THR A 328 12.60 -18.22 8.42
CA THR A 328 12.38 -19.66 8.42
C THR A 328 13.52 -20.46 7.80
N ASN A 329 14.26 -19.87 6.87
CA ASN A 329 15.30 -20.53 6.08
C ASN A 329 16.65 -19.80 6.13
N ALA A 330 16.86 -18.89 7.10
CA ALA A 330 18.19 -18.32 7.32
C ALA A 330 19.22 -19.44 7.46
N PRO A 331 20.45 -19.27 6.92
CA PRO A 331 21.53 -20.21 7.17
C PRO A 331 21.68 -20.38 8.68
N GLU A 332 21.58 -21.63 9.18
CA GLU A 332 21.89 -21.90 10.59
C GLU A 332 23.33 -21.40 10.85
N GLU A 333 23.49 -20.47 11.80
CA GLU A 333 24.82 -20.28 12.39
C GLU A 333 25.29 -21.66 12.86
N PRO A 334 26.55 -22.05 12.61
CA PRO A 334 27.03 -23.36 13.00
C PRO A 334 26.75 -23.53 14.50
N ALA A 335 25.84 -24.46 14.82
CA ALA A 335 25.39 -24.67 16.18
C ALA A 335 26.63 -24.93 17.06
N THR A 336 26.91 -24.01 17.97
CA THR A 336 27.94 -24.21 19.00
C THR A 336 27.52 -25.48 19.76
N SER A 337 28.32 -26.52 19.68
CA SER A 337 28.03 -27.81 20.34
C SER A 337 27.69 -27.53 21.80
N ILE A 338 26.61 -28.15 22.31
CA ILE A 338 26.21 -28.06 23.73
C ILE A 338 27.40 -28.43 24.64
N TYR A 339 28.35 -29.20 24.14
CA TYR A 339 29.57 -29.61 24.85
C TYR A 339 30.68 -28.52 24.81
N GLU A 340 30.60 -27.51 23.91
CA GLU A 340 31.49 -26.38 23.85
C GLU A 340 31.00 -25.17 24.67
N ALA A 341 29.68 -25.13 24.90
CA ALA A 341 29.01 -24.13 25.73
C ALA A 341 29.09 -24.47 27.20
N GLY A 342 30.14 -24.66 27.87
CA GLY A 342 30.36 -24.99 29.27
C GLY A 342 29.09 -25.11 30.18
N PRO A 343 29.11 -25.74 31.34
CA PRO A 343 27.91 -25.97 32.14
C PRO A 343 27.25 -24.66 32.54
N GLN A 344 26.03 -24.43 32.07
CA GLN A 344 25.19 -23.29 32.51
C GLN A 344 24.79 -23.50 33.98
N PRO A 345 24.91 -22.50 34.85
CA PRO A 345 24.45 -22.62 36.23
C PRO A 345 22.93 -22.79 36.22
N LEU A 346 22.45 -23.86 36.86
CA LEU A 346 21.04 -24.06 37.16
C LEU A 346 20.58 -22.92 38.07
N ALA A 347 19.58 -22.13 37.60
CA ALA A 347 18.93 -21.11 38.41
C ALA A 347 17.91 -21.73 39.35
#